data_0b450d4b6515a3b5dfd780f66f56ba3a
#
_entry.id   0b450d4b6515a3b5dfd780f66f56ba3a
#
_cell.length_a   1.000
_cell.length_b   1.000
_cell.length_c   1.000
_cell.angle_alpha   90.00
_cell.angle_beta   90.00
_cell.angle_gamma   90.00
#
_symmetry.space_group_name_H-M   'P 1'
#
loop_
_entity.id
_entity.type
_entity.pdbx_description
1 polymer ?
#
loop_
_entity_poly.entity_id
_entity_poly.type
_entity_poly.pdbx_seq_one_letter_code
_entity_poly.pdbx_strand_id
1 'polypeptide(L)'
;RLGVPLIEVGTDASIQDPEHTKQVAMEIGMILRSTRKARRGIGTIRQDVNVSIEEGSRVEIKGFQDMRNIDHLINKEVERQKNLVELGEEFEEGLEDEIVGDNVTHHFEDTENHIVSTVLENDGAVYALKLPEMTGKMKQKISGERYVAKELVDYAKTRGVQGILHTDEDLENYGLVEGFGKVADDFKKNDEDVIAVIAAEESQAKAATKAVRDRARQIY
;
A
#
# COMPACT_ATOMS: atom_id res chain seq x y z
N ARG A 1 11.15 -25.14 10.10
CA ARG A 1 11.88 -26.11 10.96
C ARG A 1 11.25 -26.03 12.35
N LEU A 2 10.58 -27.06 12.77
CA LEU A 2 10.01 -27.16 14.10
C LEU A 2 11.14 -27.45 15.14
N GLY A 3 11.02 -26.88 16.35
CA GLY A 3 11.94 -27.17 17.47
C GLY A 3 13.25 -26.36 17.46
N VAL A 4 13.40 -25.32 16.63
CA VAL A 4 14.53 -24.40 16.73
C VAL A 4 14.14 -23.24 17.65
N PRO A 5 14.78 -23.06 18.83
CA PRO A 5 14.46 -21.96 19.72
C PRO A 5 14.85 -20.62 19.09
N LEU A 6 13.99 -19.63 19.26
CA LEU A 6 14.22 -18.24 18.88
C LEU A 6 14.28 -17.41 20.16
N ILE A 7 15.21 -16.47 20.23
CA ILE A 7 15.27 -15.46 21.27
C ILE A 7 14.95 -14.12 20.61
N GLU A 8 13.99 -13.43 21.16
CA GLU A 8 13.63 -12.07 20.78
C GLU A 8 14.11 -11.10 21.85
N VAL A 9 14.79 -10.04 21.43
CA VAL A 9 15.22 -8.94 22.28
C VAL A 9 14.44 -7.71 21.86
N GLY A 10 13.55 -7.24 22.72
CA GLY A 10 12.79 -6.01 22.51
C GLY A 10 13.42 -4.83 23.24
N THR A 11 13.42 -3.65 22.61
CA THR A 11 13.69 -2.37 23.28
C THR A 11 12.38 -1.73 23.72
N ASP A 12 12.46 -0.82 24.66
CA ASP A 12 11.36 0.11 24.95
C ASP A 12 11.29 1.24 23.89
N ALA A 13 10.38 2.20 24.08
CA ALA A 13 10.16 3.31 23.16
C ALA A 13 11.13 4.50 23.40
N SER A 14 12.28 4.28 24.01
CA SER A 14 13.26 5.34 24.32
C SER A 14 14.10 5.79 23.12
N ILE A 15 14.05 5.03 22.01
CA ILE A 15 14.75 5.36 20.77
C ILE A 15 13.91 6.37 19.98
N GLN A 16 14.43 7.58 19.79
CA GLN A 16 13.69 8.69 19.19
C GLN A 16 14.28 9.22 17.87
N ASP A 17 15.43 8.71 17.45
CA ASP A 17 16.07 9.12 16.21
C ASP A 17 16.66 7.93 15.43
N PRO A 18 16.79 8.05 14.10
CA PRO A 18 17.27 6.97 13.23
C PRO A 18 18.72 6.55 13.51
N GLU A 19 19.60 7.49 13.85
CA GLU A 19 21.01 7.18 14.13
C GLU A 19 21.17 6.42 15.45
N HIS A 20 20.43 6.81 16.49
CA HIS A 20 20.36 6.08 17.75
C HIS A 20 19.81 4.65 17.53
N THR A 21 18.78 4.48 16.68
CA THR A 21 18.29 3.15 16.27
C THR A 21 19.42 2.29 15.73
N LYS A 22 20.25 2.83 14.84
CA LYS A 22 21.37 2.14 14.22
C LYS A 22 22.40 1.71 15.27
N GLN A 23 22.76 2.60 16.19
CA GLN A 23 23.72 2.32 17.25
C GLN A 23 23.23 1.21 18.18
N VAL A 24 21.99 1.30 18.67
CA VAL A 24 21.36 0.29 19.54
C VAL A 24 21.28 -1.07 18.84
N ALA A 25 20.85 -1.09 17.58
CA ALA A 25 20.75 -2.32 16.82
C ALA A 25 22.11 -3.00 16.60
N MET A 26 23.13 -2.22 16.30
CA MET A 26 24.52 -2.74 16.18
C MET A 26 25.02 -3.30 17.50
N GLU A 27 24.76 -2.62 18.62
CA GLU A 27 25.20 -3.06 19.95
C GLU A 27 24.51 -4.36 20.37
N ILE A 28 23.19 -4.45 20.23
CA ILE A 28 22.43 -5.69 20.47
C ILE A 28 22.99 -6.83 19.60
N GLY A 29 23.25 -6.56 18.32
CA GLY A 29 23.85 -7.55 17.41
C GLY A 29 25.24 -8.02 17.87
N MET A 30 26.08 -7.11 18.39
CA MET A 30 27.38 -7.46 18.95
C MET A 30 27.25 -8.29 20.23
N ILE A 31 26.36 -7.90 21.15
CA ILE A 31 26.08 -8.66 22.38
C ILE A 31 25.65 -10.09 22.04
N LEU A 32 24.68 -10.27 21.13
CA LEU A 32 24.20 -11.59 20.70
C LEU A 32 25.34 -12.43 20.14
N ARG A 33 26.19 -11.86 19.30
CA ARG A 33 27.36 -12.55 18.71
C ARG A 33 28.43 -12.89 19.74
N SER A 34 28.66 -12.04 20.73
CA SER A 34 29.67 -12.25 21.80
C SER A 34 29.34 -13.46 22.67
N THR A 35 28.06 -13.82 22.81
CA THR A 35 27.63 -15.01 23.54
C THR A 35 28.14 -16.31 22.91
N ARG A 36 28.53 -16.28 21.62
CA ARG A 36 28.88 -17.47 20.78
C ARG A 36 27.78 -18.51 20.66
N LYS A 37 26.57 -18.22 21.15
CA LYS A 37 25.39 -19.09 21.07
C LYS A 37 24.51 -18.79 19.88
N ALA A 38 24.54 -17.52 19.37
CA ALA A 38 23.83 -17.16 18.16
C ALA A 38 24.44 -17.84 16.92
N ARG A 39 23.59 -18.35 16.04
CA ARG A 39 24.03 -18.92 14.77
C ARG A 39 24.72 -17.86 13.92
N ARG A 40 25.67 -18.28 13.09
CA ARG A 40 26.33 -17.43 12.09
C ARG A 40 25.71 -17.66 10.72
N GLY A 41 25.71 -16.63 9.88
CA GLY A 41 25.23 -16.65 8.52
C GLY A 41 24.11 -15.65 8.25
N ILE A 42 23.77 -15.48 6.98
CA ILE A 42 22.72 -14.56 6.54
C ILE A 42 21.36 -15.04 7.08
N GLY A 43 20.56 -14.11 7.61
CA GLY A 43 19.22 -14.38 8.14
C GLY A 43 19.16 -15.09 9.50
N THR A 44 20.30 -15.25 10.19
CA THR A 44 20.34 -15.89 11.53
C THR A 44 20.03 -14.90 12.65
N ILE A 45 20.35 -13.63 12.48
CA ILE A 45 19.88 -12.51 13.30
C ILE A 45 19.03 -11.64 12.37
N ARG A 46 17.78 -11.48 12.71
CA ARG A 46 16.82 -10.62 11.98
C ARG A 46 16.38 -9.50 12.90
N GLN A 47 15.97 -8.43 12.31
CA GLN A 47 15.52 -7.27 13.02
C GLN A 47 14.22 -6.76 12.45
N ASP A 48 13.30 -6.45 13.33
CA ASP A 48 12.07 -5.75 13.02
C ASP A 48 12.16 -4.35 13.62
N VAL A 49 11.67 -3.34 12.89
CA VAL A 49 11.74 -1.93 13.29
C VAL A 49 10.33 -1.39 13.36
N ASN A 50 9.93 -0.89 14.53
CA ASN A 50 8.68 -0.17 14.71
C ASN A 50 8.94 1.32 14.57
N VAL A 51 8.21 1.97 13.66
CA VAL A 51 8.28 3.42 13.40
C VAL A 51 6.90 4.03 13.62
N SER A 52 6.84 5.14 14.35
CA SER A 52 5.63 5.95 14.52
C SER A 52 6.00 7.42 14.68
N ILE A 53 5.12 8.30 14.20
CA ILE A 53 5.13 9.74 14.50
C ILE A 53 3.91 10.08 15.35
N GLU A 54 3.83 11.29 15.91
CA GLU A 54 2.77 11.68 16.86
C GLU A 54 1.37 11.56 16.25
N GLU A 55 1.18 12.02 15.00
CA GLU A 55 -0.09 11.99 14.27
C GLU A 55 -0.26 10.71 13.43
N GLY A 56 0.78 9.87 13.36
CA GLY A 56 0.81 8.68 12.49
C GLY A 56 0.50 7.38 13.25
N SER A 57 0.33 6.32 12.47
CA SER A 57 0.16 4.97 13.00
C SER A 57 1.49 4.25 13.12
N ARG A 58 1.61 3.38 14.14
CA ARG A 58 2.79 2.51 14.26
C ARG A 58 2.89 1.53 13.10
N VAL A 59 3.99 1.56 12.38
CA VAL A 59 4.33 0.64 11.30
C VAL A 59 5.47 -0.26 11.72
N GLU A 60 5.31 -1.56 11.55
CA GLU A 60 6.34 -2.57 11.78
C GLU A 60 7.00 -2.97 10.46
N ILE A 61 8.28 -2.71 10.31
CA ILE A 61 9.09 -3.11 9.17
C ILE A 61 9.83 -4.39 9.54
N LYS A 62 9.45 -5.51 8.90
CA LYS A 62 9.93 -6.83 9.27
C LYS A 62 11.16 -7.27 8.50
N GLY A 63 12.04 -7.99 9.21
CA GLY A 63 13.13 -8.75 8.59
C GLY A 63 14.23 -7.91 7.98
N PHE A 64 14.42 -6.68 8.43
CA PHE A 64 15.49 -5.82 7.94
C PHE A 64 16.88 -6.37 8.32
N GLN A 65 17.82 -6.37 7.38
CA GLN A 65 19.14 -7.00 7.57
C GLN A 65 20.32 -6.08 7.32
N ASP A 66 20.15 -5.02 6.53
CA ASP A 66 21.25 -4.08 6.22
C ASP A 66 21.34 -2.94 7.23
N MET A 67 22.00 -3.20 8.32
CA MET A 67 22.18 -2.24 9.42
C MET A 67 22.80 -0.90 9.01
N ARG A 68 23.51 -0.85 7.88
CA ARG A 68 24.14 0.40 7.39
C ARG A 68 23.11 1.40 6.88
N ASN A 69 21.97 0.89 6.41
CA ASN A 69 20.90 1.67 5.80
C ASN A 69 19.63 1.75 6.66
N ILE A 70 19.69 1.37 7.94
CA ILE A 70 18.51 1.38 8.81
C ILE A 70 17.99 2.81 9.05
N ASP A 71 18.88 3.76 9.22
CA ASP A 71 18.59 5.18 9.36
C ASP A 71 17.85 5.73 8.12
N HIS A 72 18.29 5.36 6.93
CA HIS A 72 17.63 5.74 5.68
C HIS A 72 16.23 5.12 5.56
N LEU A 73 16.07 3.85 5.96
CA LEU A 73 14.78 3.17 5.98
C LEU A 73 13.79 3.89 6.90
N ILE A 74 14.23 4.24 8.13
CA ILE A 74 13.40 4.93 9.11
C ILE A 74 13.00 6.32 8.61
N ASN A 75 13.95 7.07 8.07
CA ASN A 75 13.67 8.39 7.52
C ASN A 75 12.64 8.36 6.39
N LYS A 76 12.73 7.36 5.50
CA LYS A 76 11.72 7.18 4.43
C LYS A 76 10.34 6.84 4.98
N GLU A 77 10.26 6.04 6.04
CA GLU A 77 8.98 5.70 6.64
C GLU A 77 8.39 6.91 7.39
N VAL A 78 9.20 7.69 8.08
CA VAL A 78 8.77 8.95 8.72
C VAL A 78 8.26 9.95 7.67
N GLU A 79 8.99 10.13 6.55
CA GLU A 79 8.58 10.96 5.43
C GLU A 79 7.22 10.49 4.88
N ARG A 80 7.05 9.18 4.67
CA ARG A 80 5.80 8.60 4.20
C ARG A 80 4.64 8.90 5.15
N GLN A 81 4.83 8.71 6.45
CA GLN A 81 3.77 8.97 7.43
C GLN A 81 3.39 10.45 7.45
N LYS A 82 4.35 11.36 7.46
CA LYS A 82 4.10 12.81 7.42
C LYS A 82 3.31 13.23 6.18
N ASN A 83 3.77 12.80 5.00
CA ASN A 83 3.10 13.16 3.75
C ASN A 83 1.69 12.55 3.63
N LEU A 84 1.42 11.41 4.28
CA LEU A 84 0.08 10.85 4.35
C LEU A 84 -0.83 11.61 5.33
N VAL A 85 -0.28 12.11 6.43
CA VAL A 85 -1.03 12.98 7.36
C VAL A 85 -1.36 14.29 6.67
N GLU A 86 -0.38 14.95 6.04
CA GLU A 86 -0.59 16.19 5.27
C GLU A 86 -1.63 16.00 4.16
N LEU A 87 -1.60 14.87 3.45
CA LEU A 87 -2.62 14.55 2.43
C LEU A 87 -4.01 14.39 3.06
N GLY A 88 -4.09 13.72 4.23
CA GLY A 88 -5.36 13.55 4.94
C GLY A 88 -5.99 14.87 5.38
N GLU A 89 -5.17 15.86 5.77
CA GLU A 89 -5.63 17.21 6.12
C GLU A 89 -6.21 18.02 4.94
N GLU A 90 -5.95 17.60 3.70
CA GLU A 90 -6.53 18.24 2.50
C GLU A 90 -7.96 17.80 2.21
N PHE A 91 -8.46 16.72 2.84
CA PHE A 91 -9.80 16.18 2.62
C PHE A 91 -10.82 16.74 3.60
N GLU A 92 -12.08 16.85 3.16
CA GLU A 92 -13.20 17.17 4.07
C GLU A 92 -13.53 15.96 4.98
N GLU A 93 -13.98 16.23 6.20
CA GLU A 93 -14.42 15.20 7.12
C GLU A 93 -15.62 14.42 6.56
N GLY A 94 -15.57 13.10 6.63
CA GLY A 94 -16.67 12.23 6.22
C GLY A 94 -16.57 11.69 4.79
N LEU A 95 -15.60 12.13 3.98
CA LEU A 95 -15.40 11.61 2.61
C LEU A 95 -15.09 10.12 2.58
N GLU A 96 -14.51 9.56 3.63
CA GLU A 96 -14.25 8.13 3.74
C GLU A 96 -15.52 7.28 3.67
N ASP A 97 -16.68 7.83 4.06
CA ASP A 97 -17.98 7.16 3.97
C ASP A 97 -18.58 7.23 2.55
N GLU A 98 -18.10 8.14 1.70
CA GLU A 98 -18.50 8.28 0.31
C GLU A 98 -17.77 7.32 -0.65
N ILE A 99 -16.80 6.56 -0.16
CA ILE A 99 -16.09 5.55 -0.96
C ILE A 99 -17.05 4.40 -1.31
N VAL A 100 -17.56 4.44 -2.54
CA VAL A 100 -18.46 3.42 -3.11
C VAL A 100 -17.66 2.45 -3.95
N GLY A 101 -18.03 1.16 -3.91
CA GLY A 101 -17.40 0.16 -4.76
C GLY A 101 -18.33 -1.00 -5.05
N ASP A 102 -18.34 -1.45 -6.31
CA ASP A 102 -19.22 -2.53 -6.78
C ASP A 102 -18.59 -3.32 -7.93
N ASN A 103 -19.25 -4.43 -8.28
CA ASN A 103 -18.95 -5.19 -9.48
C ASN A 103 -19.46 -4.43 -10.71
N VAL A 104 -18.58 -4.13 -11.63
CA VAL A 104 -18.84 -3.36 -12.86
C VAL A 104 -18.47 -4.14 -14.12
N THR A 105 -18.38 -5.45 -14.03
CA THR A 105 -17.95 -6.35 -15.12
C THR A 105 -18.71 -6.08 -16.41
N HIS A 106 -20.03 -5.85 -16.34
CA HIS A 106 -20.90 -5.62 -17.48
C HIS A 106 -20.56 -4.37 -18.29
N HIS A 107 -19.81 -3.42 -17.74
CA HIS A 107 -19.34 -2.24 -18.47
C HIS A 107 -18.08 -2.47 -19.29
N PHE A 108 -17.43 -3.66 -19.12
CA PHE A 108 -16.16 -3.99 -19.75
C PHE A 108 -16.23 -5.21 -20.65
N GLU A 109 -17.43 -5.80 -20.90
CA GLU A 109 -17.59 -7.00 -21.72
C GLU A 109 -17.05 -6.84 -23.14
N ASP A 110 -17.20 -5.66 -23.73
CA ASP A 110 -16.75 -5.34 -25.09
C ASP A 110 -15.42 -4.55 -25.11
N THR A 111 -14.62 -4.60 -24.04
CA THR A 111 -13.39 -3.81 -23.94
C THR A 111 -12.30 -4.29 -24.90
N GLU A 112 -11.61 -3.36 -25.54
CA GLU A 112 -10.41 -3.64 -26.34
C GLU A 112 -9.13 -3.76 -25.48
N ASN A 113 -9.21 -3.48 -24.19
CA ASN A 113 -8.06 -3.58 -23.29
C ASN A 113 -7.68 -5.05 -23.08
N HIS A 114 -6.47 -5.42 -23.52
CA HIS A 114 -6.01 -6.81 -23.48
C HIS A 114 -5.93 -7.39 -22.05
N ILE A 115 -5.61 -6.57 -21.04
CA ILE A 115 -5.53 -7.04 -19.65
C ILE A 115 -6.92 -7.40 -19.13
N VAL A 116 -7.88 -6.51 -19.33
CA VAL A 116 -9.26 -6.71 -18.87
C VAL A 116 -9.95 -7.81 -19.66
N SER A 117 -9.83 -7.83 -21.01
CA SER A 117 -10.43 -8.88 -21.85
C SER A 117 -9.91 -10.26 -21.48
N THR A 118 -8.58 -10.41 -21.26
CA THR A 118 -8.00 -11.69 -20.83
C THR A 118 -8.58 -12.17 -19.49
N VAL A 119 -8.83 -11.27 -18.56
CA VAL A 119 -9.45 -11.60 -17.27
C VAL A 119 -10.88 -12.09 -17.49
N LEU A 120 -11.67 -11.40 -18.33
CA LEU A 120 -13.06 -11.76 -18.61
C LEU A 120 -13.18 -13.08 -19.39
N GLU A 121 -12.28 -13.33 -20.34
CA GLU A 121 -12.21 -14.61 -21.07
C GLU A 121 -11.93 -15.81 -20.15
N ASN A 122 -11.37 -15.58 -18.97
CA ASN A 122 -11.10 -16.59 -17.94
C ASN A 122 -12.10 -16.55 -16.78
N ASP A 123 -13.33 -16.15 -17.02
CA ASP A 123 -14.40 -16.07 -16.01
C ASP A 123 -14.05 -15.17 -14.83
N GLY A 124 -13.19 -14.17 -15.02
CA GLY A 124 -12.86 -13.17 -14.03
C GLY A 124 -13.91 -12.05 -13.96
N ALA A 125 -13.67 -11.08 -13.11
CA ALA A 125 -14.56 -9.96 -12.88
C ALA A 125 -13.80 -8.62 -12.79
N VAL A 126 -14.54 -7.54 -13.02
CA VAL A 126 -14.07 -6.17 -12.88
C VAL A 126 -14.83 -5.51 -11.73
N TYR A 127 -14.09 -5.02 -10.74
CA TYR A 127 -14.62 -4.26 -9.64
C TYR A 127 -14.10 -2.83 -9.69
N ALA A 128 -14.94 -1.86 -9.36
CA ALA A 128 -14.56 -0.45 -9.30
C ALA A 128 -14.74 0.13 -7.91
N LEU A 129 -14.00 1.20 -7.64
CA LEU A 129 -14.11 2.07 -6.48
C LEU A 129 -14.17 3.53 -6.94
N LYS A 130 -15.09 4.30 -6.37
CA LYS A 130 -15.04 5.77 -6.41
C LYS A 130 -14.25 6.25 -5.20
N LEU A 131 -13.22 7.05 -5.44
CA LEU A 131 -12.39 7.70 -4.45
C LEU A 131 -12.67 9.21 -4.52
N PRO A 132 -13.44 9.76 -3.59
CA PRO A 132 -13.81 11.19 -3.59
C PRO A 132 -12.58 12.09 -3.52
N GLU A 133 -12.61 13.25 -4.20
CA GLU A 133 -11.58 14.31 -4.18
C GLU A 133 -10.12 13.83 -4.40
N MET A 134 -9.93 12.68 -5.04
CA MET A 134 -8.61 12.08 -5.25
C MET A 134 -7.95 12.48 -6.58
N THR A 135 -8.65 13.22 -7.46
CA THR A 135 -8.11 13.65 -8.77
C THR A 135 -6.83 14.48 -8.59
N GLY A 136 -5.76 14.09 -9.30
CA GLY A 136 -4.43 14.68 -9.19
C GLY A 136 -3.62 14.22 -7.99
N LYS A 137 -4.25 13.75 -6.92
CA LYS A 137 -3.58 13.26 -5.71
C LYS A 137 -2.97 11.87 -5.87
N MET A 138 -3.49 11.05 -6.82
CA MET A 138 -2.93 9.72 -7.09
C MET A 138 -1.43 9.74 -7.45
N LYS A 139 -0.96 10.82 -8.06
CA LYS A 139 0.45 11.04 -8.46
C LYS A 139 1.26 11.79 -7.42
N GLN A 140 0.68 12.17 -6.29
CA GLN A 140 1.38 12.86 -5.20
C GLN A 140 2.39 11.90 -4.56
N LYS A 141 3.63 12.38 -4.39
CA LYS A 141 4.69 11.62 -3.73
C LYS A 141 4.47 11.57 -2.23
N ILE A 142 4.60 10.39 -1.67
CA ILE A 142 4.53 10.17 -0.21
C ILE A 142 5.89 9.83 0.41
N SER A 143 6.81 9.19 -0.34
CA SER A 143 8.20 9.00 0.09
C SER A 143 9.07 8.51 -1.05
N GLY A 144 10.19 9.13 -1.31
CA GLY A 144 11.12 8.72 -2.37
C GLY A 144 10.43 8.61 -3.73
N GLU A 145 10.37 7.41 -4.30
CA GLU A 145 9.65 7.10 -5.56
C GLU A 145 8.26 6.47 -5.30
N ARG A 146 7.72 6.59 -4.10
CA ARG A 146 6.41 6.07 -3.73
C ARG A 146 5.36 7.16 -3.87
N TYR A 147 4.26 6.86 -4.56
CA TYR A 147 3.11 7.72 -4.80
C TYR A 147 1.88 7.16 -4.10
N VAL A 148 0.83 7.97 -3.94
CA VAL A 148 -0.47 7.56 -3.38
C VAL A 148 -1.04 6.36 -4.14
N ALA A 149 -1.07 6.41 -5.48
CA ALA A 149 -1.51 5.27 -6.30
C ALA A 149 -0.72 3.99 -5.99
N LYS A 150 0.60 4.09 -5.81
CA LYS A 150 1.45 2.94 -5.45
C LYS A 150 1.12 2.39 -4.07
N GLU A 151 0.78 3.23 -3.12
CA GLU A 151 0.30 2.82 -1.79
C GLU A 151 -0.94 1.94 -1.92
N LEU A 152 -1.96 2.39 -2.67
CA LEU A 152 -3.20 1.63 -2.89
C LEU A 152 -2.96 0.34 -3.68
N VAL A 153 -2.13 0.38 -4.72
CA VAL A 153 -1.74 -0.80 -5.52
C VAL A 153 -1.07 -1.87 -4.66
N ASP A 154 -0.20 -1.50 -3.72
CA ASP A 154 0.49 -2.47 -2.87
C ASP A 154 -0.51 -3.21 -1.96
N TYR A 155 -1.54 -2.53 -1.45
CA TYR A 155 -2.63 -3.19 -0.71
C TYR A 155 -3.45 -4.13 -1.59
N ALA A 156 -3.77 -3.74 -2.83
CA ALA A 156 -4.44 -4.62 -3.79
C ALA A 156 -3.62 -5.88 -4.07
N LYS A 157 -2.31 -5.72 -4.31
CA LYS A 157 -1.38 -6.84 -4.58
C LYS A 157 -1.32 -7.87 -3.46
N THR A 158 -1.59 -7.50 -2.20
CA THR A 158 -1.69 -8.47 -1.10
C THR A 158 -2.81 -9.50 -1.30
N ARG A 159 -3.73 -9.24 -2.23
CA ARG A 159 -4.87 -10.11 -2.59
C ARG A 159 -4.67 -10.86 -3.90
N GLY A 160 -3.45 -10.82 -4.46
CA GLY A 160 -3.07 -11.59 -5.65
C GLY A 160 -3.36 -10.91 -6.99
N VAL A 161 -3.85 -9.67 -7.00
CA VAL A 161 -4.08 -8.91 -8.23
C VAL A 161 -2.80 -8.24 -8.74
N GLN A 162 -2.74 -7.92 -10.04
CA GLN A 162 -1.54 -7.37 -10.67
C GLN A 162 -1.39 -5.86 -10.46
N GLY A 163 -2.51 -5.12 -10.39
CA GLY A 163 -2.51 -3.68 -10.27
C GLY A 163 -3.90 -3.09 -10.18
N ILE A 164 -3.95 -1.77 -10.29
CA ILE A 164 -5.16 -0.96 -10.34
C ILE A 164 -5.04 -0.04 -11.55
N LEU A 165 -6.11 0.13 -12.32
CA LEU A 165 -6.26 1.14 -13.36
C LEU A 165 -7.11 2.28 -12.79
N HIS A 166 -6.83 3.53 -13.13
CA HIS A 166 -7.59 4.65 -12.57
C HIS A 166 -7.70 5.85 -13.51
N THR A 167 -8.68 6.73 -13.27
CA THR A 167 -9.00 7.87 -14.15
C THR A 167 -7.93 8.96 -14.20
N ASP A 168 -6.94 8.97 -13.31
CA ASP A 168 -5.78 9.86 -13.39
C ASP A 168 -4.69 9.37 -14.37
N GLU A 169 -4.92 8.23 -15.04
CA GLU A 169 -4.07 7.70 -16.10
C GLU A 169 -4.60 8.08 -17.48
N ASP A 170 -3.80 7.82 -18.51
CA ASP A 170 -4.19 8.04 -19.90
C ASP A 170 -5.06 6.86 -20.39
N LEU A 171 -6.36 6.95 -20.13
CA LEU A 171 -7.33 5.90 -20.47
C LEU A 171 -7.49 5.69 -21.99
N GLU A 172 -7.19 6.70 -22.83
CA GLU A 172 -7.26 6.57 -24.28
C GLU A 172 -6.23 5.56 -24.79
N ASN A 173 -5.00 5.65 -24.31
CA ASN A 173 -3.94 4.71 -24.66
C ASN A 173 -4.21 3.26 -24.19
N TYR A 174 -5.09 3.11 -23.20
CA TYR A 174 -5.47 1.79 -22.68
C TYR A 174 -6.76 1.23 -23.30
N GLY A 175 -7.48 1.99 -24.13
CA GLY A 175 -8.78 1.56 -24.68
C GLY A 175 -9.86 1.38 -23.62
N LEU A 176 -9.84 2.20 -22.57
CA LEU A 176 -10.72 2.05 -21.39
C LEU A 176 -11.70 3.19 -21.20
N VAL A 177 -11.69 4.22 -22.05
CA VAL A 177 -12.50 5.45 -21.91
C VAL A 177 -14.00 5.11 -21.78
N GLU A 178 -14.53 4.21 -22.63
CA GLU A 178 -15.95 3.89 -22.63
C GLU A 178 -16.38 3.17 -21.32
N GLY A 179 -15.64 2.14 -20.90
CA GLY A 179 -15.94 1.42 -19.66
C GLY A 179 -15.88 2.32 -18.42
N PHE A 180 -14.83 3.12 -18.30
CA PHE A 180 -14.71 4.08 -17.21
C PHE A 180 -15.79 5.17 -17.24
N GLY A 181 -16.22 5.62 -18.43
CA GLY A 181 -17.33 6.57 -18.57
C GLY A 181 -18.64 6.01 -18.00
N LYS A 182 -19.00 4.78 -18.35
CA LYS A 182 -20.19 4.09 -17.80
C LYS A 182 -20.12 3.95 -16.28
N VAL A 183 -18.97 3.55 -15.75
CA VAL A 183 -18.75 3.45 -14.28
C VAL A 183 -18.85 4.80 -13.61
N ALA A 184 -18.31 5.84 -14.22
CA ALA A 184 -18.39 7.20 -13.69
C ALA A 184 -19.85 7.70 -13.58
N ASP A 185 -20.68 7.38 -14.57
CA ASP A 185 -22.11 7.70 -14.55
C ASP A 185 -22.85 6.94 -13.43
N ASP A 186 -22.60 5.62 -13.27
CA ASP A 186 -23.22 4.82 -12.24
C ASP A 186 -22.87 5.27 -10.84
N PHE A 187 -21.60 5.64 -10.61
CA PHE A 187 -21.12 6.11 -9.32
C PHE A 187 -21.33 7.60 -9.08
N LYS A 188 -21.95 8.30 -10.05
CA LYS A 188 -22.18 9.76 -10.03
C LYS A 188 -20.88 10.51 -9.71
N LYS A 189 -19.81 10.13 -10.43
CA LYS A 189 -18.50 10.74 -10.29
C LYS A 189 -18.56 12.23 -10.63
N ASN A 190 -17.99 13.09 -9.80
CA ASN A 190 -17.69 14.48 -10.12
C ASN A 190 -16.26 14.64 -10.65
N ASP A 191 -15.85 15.86 -11.01
CA ASP A 191 -14.53 16.13 -11.62
C ASP A 191 -13.37 15.93 -10.63
N GLU A 192 -13.64 15.98 -9.33
CA GLU A 192 -12.64 15.82 -8.27
C GLU A 192 -12.44 14.36 -7.84
N ASP A 193 -13.37 13.47 -8.22
CA ASP A 193 -13.30 12.06 -7.87
C ASP A 193 -12.40 11.26 -8.82
N VAL A 194 -11.82 10.18 -8.30
CA VAL A 194 -11.13 9.16 -9.10
C VAL A 194 -11.96 7.87 -9.10
N ILE A 195 -12.10 7.25 -10.27
CA ILE A 195 -12.52 5.86 -10.37
C ILE A 195 -11.27 4.98 -10.46
N ALA A 196 -11.19 3.99 -9.58
CA ALA A 196 -10.17 2.96 -9.60
C ALA A 196 -10.81 1.61 -9.96
N VAL A 197 -10.21 0.86 -10.88
CA VAL A 197 -10.72 -0.40 -11.40
C VAL A 197 -9.70 -1.52 -11.18
N ILE A 198 -10.20 -2.68 -10.73
CA ILE A 198 -9.43 -3.90 -10.49
C ILE A 198 -10.07 -5.05 -11.27
N ALA A 199 -9.30 -5.63 -12.19
CA ALA A 199 -9.70 -6.81 -12.97
C ALA A 199 -8.87 -8.02 -12.50
N ALA A 200 -9.54 -9.09 -12.10
CA ALA A 200 -8.94 -10.36 -11.67
C ALA A 200 -9.97 -11.47 -11.56
N GLU A 201 -9.58 -12.66 -11.11
CA GLU A 201 -10.51 -13.67 -10.62
C GLU A 201 -11.46 -13.03 -9.59
N GLU A 202 -12.75 -13.38 -9.63
CA GLU A 202 -13.81 -12.65 -8.91
C GLU A 202 -13.51 -12.49 -7.40
N SER A 203 -13.10 -13.57 -6.74
CA SER A 203 -12.82 -13.54 -5.30
C SER A 203 -11.61 -12.64 -4.97
N GLN A 204 -10.60 -12.64 -5.84
CA GLN A 204 -9.41 -11.78 -5.71
C GLN A 204 -9.76 -10.31 -5.97
N ALA A 205 -10.51 -10.01 -7.04
CA ALA A 205 -10.93 -8.66 -7.37
C ALA A 205 -11.76 -8.05 -6.24
N LYS A 206 -12.74 -8.79 -5.71
CA LYS A 206 -13.55 -8.38 -4.57
C LYS A 206 -12.72 -8.13 -3.30
N ALA A 207 -11.80 -9.05 -2.98
CA ALA A 207 -10.93 -8.91 -1.81
C ALA A 207 -9.95 -7.74 -1.95
N ALA A 208 -9.40 -7.52 -3.16
CA ALA A 208 -8.51 -6.40 -3.46
C ALA A 208 -9.25 -5.06 -3.37
N THR A 209 -10.46 -4.97 -3.92
CA THR A 209 -11.32 -3.78 -3.83
C THR A 209 -11.60 -3.42 -2.37
N LYS A 210 -11.90 -4.41 -1.53
CA LYS A 210 -12.05 -4.18 -0.09
C LYS A 210 -10.75 -3.68 0.54
N ALA A 211 -9.60 -4.29 0.23
CA ALA A 211 -8.32 -3.88 0.81
C ALA A 211 -7.93 -2.45 0.40
N VAL A 212 -8.20 -2.06 -0.86
CA VAL A 212 -7.99 -0.69 -1.34
C VAL A 212 -8.92 0.29 -0.65
N ARG A 213 -10.21 -0.05 -0.50
CA ARG A 213 -11.19 0.75 0.24
C ARG A 213 -10.74 0.98 1.68
N ASP A 214 -10.41 -0.09 2.38
CA ASP A 214 -10.00 -0.03 3.78
C ASP A 214 -8.72 0.82 3.94
N ARG A 215 -7.81 0.78 2.95
CA ARG A 215 -6.61 1.62 2.95
C ARG A 215 -6.91 3.07 2.61
N ALA A 216 -7.74 3.32 1.60
CA ALA A 216 -8.17 4.68 1.25
C ALA A 216 -8.81 5.38 2.44
N ARG A 217 -9.73 4.72 3.16
CA ARG A 217 -10.35 5.25 4.39
C ARG A 217 -9.36 5.65 5.50
N GLN A 218 -8.15 5.13 5.47
CA GLN A 218 -7.09 5.50 6.42
C GLN A 218 -6.23 6.68 5.93
N ILE A 219 -6.39 7.07 4.67
CA ILE A 219 -5.71 8.23 4.08
C ILE A 219 -6.57 9.47 4.23
N TYR A 220 -7.91 9.31 4.07
CA TYR A 220 -8.88 10.37 4.38
C TYR A 220 -8.97 10.57 5.89
#